data_d514abd00d6ce0f05d866824769d1be6
#
_entry.id   d514abd00d6ce0f05d866824769d1be6
#
_cell.length_a   1.000
_cell.length_b   1.000
_cell.length_c   1.000
_cell.angle_alpha   90.00
_cell.angle_beta   90.00
_cell.angle_gamma   90.00
#
_symmetry.space_group_name_H-M   'P 1'
#
loop_
_entity.id
_entity.type
_entity.pdbx_description
1 polymer ?
#
loop_
_entity_poly.entity_id
_entity_poly.type
_entity_poly.pdbx_seq_one_letter_code
_entity_poly.pdbx_strand_id
1 'polypeptide(L)'
;NKIKTLMADIPAPAADASQKETIVVPDNEEPIVSIFTDPELYAEWKFVEQLQARLEATDACAIAVGSGVINDLTKYVSHVVNRKYMCVGTAASMDGYTAFGASITKDGNKQTFDCPAPLGMVLDPSISAAAPARMSASGYADLIAKIPAGADWMLSDAVGSEPMDDFAFGLVQDGLKEALSDPAGVHAGNVEKVEQLAEGLLLSGFAMQATQSSRPASGAEHQFSHLWDMEHLKYNGASVSHGFKVGIGTLASTAFLEMLLDAPVEQLDIERCVAAWKSWDETERDIRAIFNDDPEFVARGLKAVSYTHLTLPTIR
;
A
#
# COMPACT_ATOMS: atom_id res chain seq x y z
N ASN A 1 21.56 -4.77 7.30
CA ASN A 1 22.08 -4.26 8.57
C ASN A 1 21.32 -3.04 9.09
N LYS A 2 20.84 -2.11 8.25
CA LYS A 2 19.97 -1.00 8.68
C LYS A 2 18.66 -1.48 9.35
N ILE A 3 18.01 -2.50 8.80
CA ILE A 3 16.78 -3.07 9.38
C ILE A 3 17.07 -3.61 10.79
N LYS A 4 18.18 -4.31 11.00
CA LYS A 4 18.58 -4.78 12.34
C LYS A 4 18.84 -3.65 13.32
N THR A 5 19.41 -2.53 12.86
CA THR A 5 19.69 -1.36 13.69
C THR A 5 18.38 -0.63 14.01
N LEU A 6 17.49 -0.42 13.05
CA LEU A 6 16.17 0.20 13.25
C LEU A 6 15.28 -0.62 14.19
N MET A 7 15.30 -1.96 14.09
CA MET A 7 14.54 -2.82 15.01
C MET A 7 15.11 -2.83 16.43
N ALA A 8 16.38 -2.46 16.63
CA ALA A 8 17.00 -2.34 17.96
C ALA A 8 16.60 -1.05 18.67
N ASP A 9 16.26 0.00 17.93
CA ASP A 9 15.90 1.33 18.45
C ASP A 9 14.38 1.54 18.60
N ILE A 10 13.54 0.63 18.08
CA ILE A 10 12.11 0.65 18.37
C ILE A 10 11.94 0.22 19.84
N PRO A 11 11.45 1.09 20.75
CA PRO A 11 11.16 0.67 22.10
C PRO A 11 10.13 -0.45 22.01
N ALA A 12 10.52 -1.64 22.46
CA ALA A 12 9.57 -2.74 22.59
C ALA A 12 8.36 -2.20 23.36
N PRO A 13 7.11 -2.45 22.90
CA PRO A 13 5.95 -2.17 23.72
C PRO A 13 6.25 -2.81 25.07
N ALA A 14 6.01 -2.06 26.17
CA ALA A 14 6.35 -2.50 27.53
C ALA A 14 5.69 -3.87 27.77
N ALA A 15 6.38 -4.90 27.35
CA ALA A 15 5.97 -6.29 27.57
C ALA A 15 6.19 -6.54 29.04
N ASP A 16 5.13 -6.87 29.74
CA ASP A 16 5.21 -7.52 31.02
C ASP A 16 6.19 -8.69 30.88
N ALA A 17 7.34 -8.57 31.53
CA ALA A 17 8.47 -9.49 31.40
C ALA A 17 8.18 -10.90 31.91
N SER A 18 6.93 -11.21 32.29
CA SER A 18 6.48 -12.48 32.82
C SER A 18 5.97 -13.48 31.77
N GLN A 19 5.76 -13.09 30.52
CA GLN A 19 5.31 -14.01 29.47
C GLN A 19 6.35 -14.12 28.33
N LYS A 20 7.41 -14.90 28.59
CA LYS A 20 8.15 -15.54 27.50
C LYS A 20 7.29 -16.69 26.97
N GLU A 21 6.42 -16.41 26.02
CA GLU A 21 5.82 -17.46 25.22
C GLU A 21 6.95 -18.10 24.37
N THR A 22 7.44 -19.22 24.85
CA THR A 22 8.27 -20.12 24.04
C THR A 22 7.32 -20.75 23.03
N ILE A 23 7.42 -20.38 21.75
CA ILE A 23 6.72 -21.08 20.69
C ILE A 23 7.37 -22.47 20.59
N VAL A 24 6.74 -23.46 21.20
CA VAL A 24 7.13 -24.86 21.01
C VAL A 24 6.46 -25.33 19.74
N VAL A 25 7.22 -25.44 18.66
CA VAL A 25 6.78 -26.16 17.47
C VAL A 25 6.93 -27.66 17.81
N PRO A 26 5.85 -28.46 17.79
CA PRO A 26 5.98 -29.90 18.00
C PRO A 26 6.88 -30.50 16.92
N ASP A 27 7.90 -31.25 17.30
CA ASP A 27 8.93 -31.79 16.43
C ASP A 27 8.44 -32.79 15.35
N ASN A 28 7.13 -33.11 15.33
CA ASN A 28 6.57 -34.21 14.53
C ASN A 28 5.28 -33.88 13.76
N GLU A 29 4.87 -32.61 13.63
CA GLU A 29 3.71 -32.27 12.79
C GLU A 29 4.15 -31.85 11.39
N GLU A 30 3.73 -32.62 10.38
CA GLU A 30 3.91 -32.21 9.00
C GLU A 30 3.06 -30.95 8.69
N PRO A 31 3.61 -29.97 7.96
CA PRO A 31 2.84 -28.76 7.61
C PRO A 31 1.67 -29.10 6.70
N ILE A 32 0.52 -28.52 6.97
CA ILE A 32 -0.64 -28.60 6.07
C ILE A 32 -0.41 -27.65 4.91
N VAL A 33 -0.15 -28.18 3.72
CA VAL A 33 0.10 -27.39 2.51
C VAL A 33 -1.22 -27.13 1.77
N SER A 34 -1.50 -25.84 1.53
CA SER A 34 -2.66 -25.40 0.75
C SER A 34 -2.19 -24.58 -0.44
N ILE A 35 -2.46 -25.05 -1.65
CA ILE A 35 -2.02 -24.41 -2.89
C ILE A 35 -3.23 -23.83 -3.60
N PHE A 36 -3.14 -22.56 -3.99
CA PHE A 36 -4.07 -21.95 -4.93
C PHE A 36 -3.62 -22.24 -6.35
N THR A 37 -4.44 -22.93 -7.12
CA THR A 37 -4.14 -23.33 -8.50
C THR A 37 -4.98 -22.58 -9.54
N ASP A 38 -5.82 -21.67 -9.12
CA ASP A 38 -6.63 -20.85 -10.02
C ASP A 38 -5.73 -19.93 -10.86
N PRO A 39 -5.73 -20.02 -12.19
CA PRO A 39 -4.90 -19.19 -13.06
C PRO A 39 -5.30 -17.69 -13.00
N GLU A 40 -6.51 -17.39 -12.56
CA GLU A 40 -7.02 -16.05 -12.35
C GLU A 40 -6.97 -15.62 -10.88
N LEU A 41 -6.08 -16.21 -10.09
CA LEU A 41 -5.91 -15.86 -8.68
C LEU A 41 -5.64 -14.37 -8.51
N TYR A 42 -6.54 -13.72 -7.83
CA TYR A 42 -6.47 -12.31 -7.46
C TYR A 42 -6.92 -12.14 -6.00
N ALA A 43 -6.64 -11.00 -5.37
CA ALA A 43 -7.11 -10.73 -4.02
C ALA A 43 -8.63 -10.39 -4.05
N GLU A 44 -9.45 -11.42 -4.17
CA GLU A 44 -10.92 -11.35 -4.24
C GLU A 44 -11.58 -12.07 -3.07
N TRP A 45 -12.78 -11.62 -2.74
CA TRP A 45 -13.55 -12.12 -1.60
C TRP A 45 -13.81 -13.63 -1.64
N LYS A 46 -14.04 -14.19 -2.83
CA LYS A 46 -14.23 -15.66 -2.99
C LYS A 46 -13.03 -16.47 -2.45
N PHE A 47 -11.81 -15.95 -2.58
CA PHE A 47 -10.61 -16.62 -2.07
C PHE A 47 -10.41 -16.38 -0.57
N VAL A 48 -10.91 -15.26 -0.04
CA VAL A 48 -10.98 -15.02 1.41
C VAL A 48 -11.84 -16.09 2.07
N GLU A 49 -13.06 -16.32 1.55
CA GLU A 49 -13.99 -17.33 2.09
C GLU A 49 -13.38 -18.74 2.04
N GLN A 50 -12.73 -19.09 0.93
CA GLN A 50 -12.08 -20.39 0.79
C GLN A 50 -10.94 -20.59 1.79
N LEU A 51 -10.10 -19.57 1.97
CA LEU A 51 -8.96 -19.64 2.90
C LEU A 51 -9.43 -19.62 4.34
N GLN A 52 -10.45 -18.82 4.66
CA GLN A 52 -11.05 -18.76 5.98
C GLN A 52 -11.60 -20.11 6.40
N ALA A 53 -12.41 -20.77 5.56
CA ALA A 53 -12.95 -22.09 5.85
C ALA A 53 -11.84 -23.14 6.10
N ARG A 54 -10.72 -23.06 5.36
CA ARG A 54 -9.57 -23.97 5.56
C ARG A 54 -8.86 -23.68 6.88
N LEU A 55 -8.66 -22.42 7.23
CA LEU A 55 -7.96 -22.04 8.45
C LEU A 55 -8.79 -22.33 9.71
N GLU A 56 -10.10 -22.10 9.64
CA GLU A 56 -11.04 -22.42 10.73
C GLU A 56 -11.14 -23.93 11.03
N ALA A 57 -10.89 -24.78 10.03
CA ALA A 57 -10.89 -26.23 10.18
C ALA A 57 -9.66 -26.77 10.97
N THR A 58 -8.70 -25.91 11.32
CA THR A 58 -7.46 -26.28 12.03
C THR A 58 -7.14 -25.26 13.12
N ASP A 59 -6.22 -25.61 14.03
CA ASP A 59 -5.63 -24.66 14.98
C ASP A 59 -4.28 -24.07 14.50
N ALA A 60 -3.91 -24.34 13.25
CA ALA A 60 -2.62 -23.95 12.69
C ALA A 60 -2.49 -22.42 12.52
N CYS A 61 -1.25 -21.92 12.64
CA CYS A 61 -0.89 -20.59 12.21
C CYS A 61 -0.55 -20.61 10.70
N ALA A 62 -1.02 -19.63 9.96
CA ALA A 62 -0.75 -19.56 8.52
C ALA A 62 0.66 -19.05 8.23
N ILE A 63 1.30 -19.63 7.20
CA ILE A 63 2.51 -19.10 6.58
C ILE A 63 2.18 -18.82 5.12
N ALA A 64 2.10 -17.53 4.77
CA ALA A 64 1.88 -17.10 3.39
C ALA A 64 3.17 -17.24 2.59
N VAL A 65 3.21 -18.14 1.61
CA VAL A 65 4.37 -18.30 0.71
C VAL A 65 3.95 -17.83 -0.68
N GLY A 66 4.42 -16.66 -1.12
CA GLY A 66 4.03 -16.10 -2.41
C GLY A 66 4.27 -14.60 -2.54
N SER A 67 3.60 -14.00 -3.53
CA SER A 67 3.61 -12.54 -3.73
C SER A 67 2.42 -11.86 -3.03
N GLY A 68 2.18 -10.59 -3.35
CA GLY A 68 1.20 -9.74 -2.69
C GLY A 68 -0.19 -10.34 -2.52
N VAL A 69 -0.72 -11.01 -3.54
CA VAL A 69 -2.05 -11.62 -3.48
C VAL A 69 -2.16 -12.66 -2.36
N ILE A 70 -1.19 -13.56 -2.27
CA ILE A 70 -1.17 -14.58 -1.20
C ILE A 70 -1.00 -13.93 0.17
N ASN A 71 -0.14 -12.91 0.26
CA ASN A 71 0.03 -12.15 1.49
C ASN A 71 -1.28 -11.49 1.94
N ASP A 72 -1.95 -10.75 1.06
CA ASP A 72 -3.15 -9.98 1.43
C ASP A 72 -4.31 -10.89 1.84
N LEU A 73 -4.53 -11.98 1.11
CA LEU A 73 -5.54 -12.97 1.49
C LEU A 73 -5.23 -13.58 2.85
N THR A 74 -3.98 -14.00 3.08
CA THR A 74 -3.59 -14.66 4.35
C THR A 74 -3.60 -13.66 5.51
N LYS A 75 -3.13 -12.43 5.29
CA LYS A 75 -3.14 -11.35 6.27
C LYS A 75 -4.56 -11.10 6.79
N TYR A 76 -5.48 -10.86 5.88
CA TYR A 76 -6.86 -10.56 6.24
C TYR A 76 -7.56 -11.75 6.91
N VAL A 77 -7.46 -12.95 6.34
CA VAL A 77 -8.09 -14.14 6.92
C VAL A 77 -7.53 -14.45 8.31
N SER A 78 -6.22 -14.36 8.50
CA SER A 78 -5.60 -14.59 9.81
C SER A 78 -6.12 -13.58 10.85
N HIS A 79 -6.31 -12.32 10.45
CA HIS A 79 -6.92 -11.31 11.31
C HIS A 79 -8.37 -11.66 11.68
N VAL A 80 -9.19 -12.05 10.70
CA VAL A 80 -10.61 -12.41 10.92
C VAL A 80 -10.74 -13.57 11.89
N VAL A 81 -9.90 -14.60 11.77
CA VAL A 81 -9.91 -15.76 12.67
C VAL A 81 -9.10 -15.53 13.96
N ASN A 82 -8.64 -14.29 14.21
CA ASN A 82 -7.87 -13.89 15.38
C ASN A 82 -6.59 -14.72 15.58
N ARG A 83 -5.83 -14.93 14.51
CA ARG A 83 -4.55 -15.64 14.55
C ARG A 83 -3.45 -14.76 13.96
N LYS A 84 -2.23 -14.95 14.45
CA LYS A 84 -1.03 -14.39 13.83
C LYS A 84 -0.64 -15.21 12.60
N TYR A 85 0.07 -14.60 11.66
CA TYR A 85 0.61 -15.30 10.50
C TYR A 85 2.04 -14.86 10.22
N MET A 86 2.76 -15.64 9.42
CA MET A 86 4.06 -15.30 8.88
C MET A 86 3.98 -15.17 7.37
N CYS A 87 4.90 -14.41 6.77
CA CYS A 87 4.99 -14.25 5.32
C CYS A 87 6.37 -14.63 4.82
N VAL A 88 6.42 -15.37 3.70
CA VAL A 88 7.61 -15.64 2.90
C VAL A 88 7.38 -15.06 1.52
N GLY A 89 7.95 -13.88 1.26
CA GLY A 89 7.84 -13.20 -0.02
C GLY A 89 8.70 -13.86 -1.09
N THR A 90 8.12 -14.04 -2.28
CA THR A 90 8.82 -14.68 -3.40
C THR A 90 9.16 -13.71 -4.53
N ALA A 91 8.86 -12.43 -4.36
CA ALA A 91 9.16 -11.38 -5.34
C ALA A 91 9.16 -10.00 -4.68
N ALA A 92 10.03 -9.10 -5.11
CA ALA A 92 10.02 -7.69 -4.74
C ALA A 92 9.05 -6.91 -5.63
N SER A 93 7.73 -7.13 -5.47
CA SER A 93 6.70 -6.69 -6.43
C SER A 93 5.81 -5.54 -5.96
N MET A 94 5.79 -5.24 -4.68
CA MET A 94 5.01 -4.17 -4.05
C MET A 94 5.39 -4.01 -2.57
N ASP A 95 4.94 -2.96 -1.90
CA ASP A 95 5.27 -2.62 -0.51
C ASP A 95 4.31 -3.19 0.55
N GLY A 96 3.21 -3.80 0.15
CA GLY A 96 2.15 -4.27 1.05
C GLY A 96 2.50 -5.46 1.96
N TYR A 97 3.67 -6.09 1.83
CA TYR A 97 4.03 -7.25 2.67
C TYR A 97 4.01 -6.91 4.16
N THR A 98 4.62 -5.81 4.53
CA THR A 98 4.75 -5.34 5.93
C THR A 98 3.80 -4.21 6.27
N ALA A 99 2.90 -3.85 5.36
CA ALA A 99 1.94 -2.77 5.54
C ALA A 99 0.78 -3.15 6.46
N PHE A 100 0.22 -2.14 7.13
CA PHE A 100 -1.12 -2.21 7.70
C PHE A 100 -2.17 -2.30 6.58
N GLY A 101 -3.19 -3.13 6.78
CA GLY A 101 -4.26 -3.34 5.82
C GLY A 101 -3.96 -4.37 4.73
N ALA A 102 -5.01 -4.90 4.14
CA ALA A 102 -4.99 -5.79 3.00
C ALA A 102 -5.92 -5.28 1.90
N SER A 103 -5.43 -5.24 0.66
CA SER A 103 -6.18 -4.72 -0.48
C SER A 103 -6.91 -5.84 -1.20
N ILE A 104 -8.22 -5.95 -0.97
CA ILE A 104 -9.07 -7.06 -1.46
C ILE A 104 -10.26 -6.50 -2.23
N THR A 105 -10.59 -7.16 -3.33
CA THR A 105 -11.80 -6.84 -4.11
C THR A 105 -13.00 -7.59 -3.53
N LYS A 106 -14.02 -6.84 -3.15
CA LYS A 106 -15.31 -7.37 -2.68
C LYS A 106 -16.43 -6.72 -3.48
N ASP A 107 -17.35 -7.53 -3.99
CA ASP A 107 -18.50 -7.07 -4.79
C ASP A 107 -18.10 -6.14 -5.95
N GLY A 108 -16.98 -6.47 -6.63
CA GLY A 108 -16.43 -5.68 -7.72
C GLY A 108 -15.65 -4.43 -7.29
N ASN A 109 -15.61 -4.11 -6.00
CA ASN A 109 -14.96 -2.91 -5.47
C ASN A 109 -13.66 -3.26 -4.73
N LYS A 110 -12.56 -2.61 -5.09
CA LYS A 110 -11.31 -2.75 -4.37
C LYS A 110 -11.34 -1.92 -3.09
N GLN A 111 -11.11 -2.58 -1.95
CA GLN A 111 -11.16 -1.98 -0.62
C GLN A 111 -9.92 -2.37 0.17
N THR A 112 -9.47 -1.50 1.04
CA THR A 112 -8.45 -1.83 2.04
C THR A 112 -9.14 -2.21 3.33
N PHE A 113 -8.92 -3.43 3.79
CA PHE A 113 -9.43 -3.95 5.04
C PHE A 113 -8.37 -3.83 6.12
N ASP A 114 -8.72 -3.20 7.23
CA ASP A 114 -7.82 -2.98 8.36
C ASP A 114 -7.39 -4.30 8.98
N CYS A 115 -6.09 -4.57 8.96
CA CYS A 115 -5.49 -5.73 9.59
C CYS A 115 -3.98 -5.52 9.75
N PRO A 116 -3.37 -6.11 10.80
CA PRO A 116 -1.96 -5.89 11.10
C PRO A 116 -1.04 -6.63 10.11
N ALA A 117 0.19 -6.15 10.04
CA ALA A 117 1.29 -6.82 9.35
C ALA A 117 1.56 -8.24 9.90
N PRO A 118 2.31 -9.10 9.17
CA PRO A 118 2.70 -10.41 9.66
C PRO A 118 3.56 -10.33 10.92
N LEU A 119 3.50 -11.36 11.76
CA LEU A 119 4.38 -11.50 12.92
C LEU A 119 5.87 -11.55 12.54
N GLY A 120 6.15 -12.10 11.38
CA GLY A 120 7.49 -12.17 10.79
C GLY A 120 7.42 -12.25 9.27
N MET A 121 8.42 -11.65 8.62
CA MET A 121 8.58 -11.66 7.16
C MET A 121 9.94 -12.21 6.81
N VAL A 122 9.97 -13.15 5.86
CA VAL A 122 11.19 -13.66 5.22
C VAL A 122 11.13 -13.30 3.75
N LEU A 123 12.19 -12.70 3.25
CA LEU A 123 12.36 -12.42 1.82
C LEU A 123 13.80 -12.76 1.46
N ASP A 124 13.97 -13.78 0.61
CA ASP A 124 15.26 -14.16 0.07
C ASP A 124 15.52 -13.36 -1.22
N PRO A 125 16.56 -12.50 -1.25
CA PRO A 125 16.86 -11.69 -2.42
C PRO A 125 17.18 -12.55 -3.66
N SER A 126 17.75 -13.73 -3.51
CA SER A 126 18.06 -14.62 -4.63
C SER A 126 16.79 -15.21 -5.27
N ILE A 127 15.79 -15.56 -4.46
CA ILE A 127 14.47 -16.00 -4.94
C ILE A 127 13.75 -14.83 -5.63
N SER A 128 13.78 -13.67 -5.02
CA SER A 128 13.15 -12.46 -5.58
C SER A 128 13.79 -12.02 -6.89
N ALA A 129 15.12 -12.13 -7.01
CA ALA A 129 15.85 -11.85 -8.25
C ALA A 129 15.58 -12.85 -9.37
N ALA A 130 15.29 -14.11 -9.02
CA ALA A 130 14.88 -15.14 -9.96
C ALA A 130 13.41 -15.08 -10.39
N ALA A 131 12.61 -14.26 -9.71
CA ALA A 131 11.21 -14.04 -10.09
C ALA A 131 11.12 -13.35 -11.48
N PRO A 132 9.97 -13.47 -12.20
CA PRO A 132 9.79 -12.80 -13.47
C PRO A 132 10.11 -11.30 -13.37
N ALA A 133 10.97 -10.76 -14.25
CA ALA A 133 11.44 -9.38 -14.23
C ALA A 133 10.32 -8.34 -14.14
N ARG A 134 9.13 -8.65 -14.70
CA ARG A 134 7.93 -7.81 -14.57
C ARG A 134 7.50 -7.59 -13.12
N MET A 135 7.81 -8.52 -12.20
CA MET A 135 7.42 -8.38 -10.80
C MET A 135 8.35 -7.37 -10.10
N SER A 136 9.65 -7.46 -10.31
CA SER A 136 10.60 -6.46 -9.81
C SER A 136 10.38 -5.08 -10.47
N ALA A 137 10.01 -5.04 -11.76
CA ALA A 137 9.62 -3.80 -12.42
C ALA A 137 8.36 -3.19 -11.81
N SER A 138 7.37 -4.02 -11.41
CA SER A 138 6.19 -3.56 -10.67
C SER A 138 6.57 -2.97 -9.31
N GLY A 139 7.44 -3.65 -8.55
CA GLY A 139 7.92 -3.14 -7.26
C GLY A 139 8.77 -1.88 -7.40
N TYR A 140 9.59 -1.79 -8.45
CA TYR A 140 10.35 -0.58 -8.74
C TYR A 140 9.43 0.61 -9.02
N ALA A 141 8.37 0.40 -9.82
CA ALA A 141 7.38 1.43 -10.11
C ALA A 141 6.55 1.83 -8.88
N ASP A 142 6.28 0.89 -7.98
CA ASP A 142 5.65 1.15 -6.69
C ASP A 142 6.59 1.93 -5.75
N LEU A 143 7.88 1.59 -5.72
CA LEU A 143 8.84 2.30 -4.87
C LEU A 143 9.13 3.73 -5.35
N ILE A 144 9.27 3.98 -6.66
CA ILE A 144 9.51 5.33 -7.18
C ILE A 144 8.34 6.27 -6.92
N ALA A 145 7.13 5.74 -6.79
CA ALA A 145 5.93 6.49 -6.43
C ALA A 145 6.03 7.17 -5.06
N LYS A 146 6.89 6.69 -4.16
CA LYS A 146 7.09 7.27 -2.82
C LYS A 146 7.69 8.68 -2.90
N ILE A 147 8.32 9.05 -4.03
CA ILE A 147 8.83 10.41 -4.25
C ILE A 147 7.68 11.41 -4.37
N PRO A 148 6.77 11.31 -5.34
CA PRO A 148 5.62 12.22 -5.41
C PRO A 148 4.65 12.04 -4.22
N ALA A 149 4.50 10.84 -3.66
CA ALA A 149 3.68 10.63 -2.45
C ALA A 149 4.21 11.42 -1.25
N GLY A 150 5.54 11.45 -1.06
CA GLY A 150 6.19 12.25 -0.02
C GLY A 150 5.97 13.75 -0.24
N ALA A 151 6.13 14.23 -1.48
CA ALA A 151 5.88 15.63 -1.81
C ALA A 151 4.40 16.02 -1.59
N ASP A 152 3.48 15.14 -1.92
CA ASP A 152 2.05 15.31 -1.68
C ASP A 152 1.72 15.37 -0.17
N TRP A 153 2.39 14.56 0.64
CA TRP A 153 2.24 14.62 2.10
C TRP A 153 2.82 15.90 2.69
N MET A 154 4.00 16.33 2.24
CA MET A 154 4.57 17.64 2.63
C MET A 154 3.61 18.80 2.29
N LEU A 155 2.97 18.75 1.11
CA LEU A 155 1.97 19.74 0.73
C LEU A 155 0.74 19.71 1.65
N SER A 156 0.24 18.51 1.97
CA SER A 156 -0.90 18.33 2.89
C SER A 156 -0.60 18.83 4.29
N ASP A 157 0.61 18.61 4.80
CA ASP A 157 1.08 19.15 6.08
C ASP A 157 1.17 20.67 6.05
N ALA A 158 1.79 21.23 5.00
CA ALA A 158 1.97 22.67 4.83
C ALA A 158 0.63 23.44 4.79
N VAL A 159 -0.43 22.84 4.22
CA VAL A 159 -1.78 23.45 4.21
C VAL A 159 -2.61 23.08 5.45
N GLY A 160 -2.03 22.31 6.38
CA GLY A 160 -2.69 21.94 7.65
C GLY A 160 -3.82 20.93 7.51
N SER A 161 -3.89 20.19 6.39
CA SER A 161 -4.93 19.20 6.16
C SER A 161 -4.60 17.84 6.77
N GLU A 162 -3.34 17.45 6.75
CA GLU A 162 -2.89 16.16 7.27
C GLU A 162 -1.45 16.25 7.77
N PRO A 163 -1.22 16.18 9.09
CA PRO A 163 0.12 16.36 9.65
C PRO A 163 1.06 15.23 9.22
N MET A 164 2.30 15.60 8.93
CA MET A 164 3.34 14.65 8.57
C MET A 164 3.97 14.02 9.82
N ASP A 165 4.13 12.69 9.79
CA ASP A 165 4.91 11.96 10.78
C ASP A 165 6.36 11.87 10.29
N ASP A 166 7.26 12.60 10.93
CA ASP A 166 8.68 12.71 10.54
C ASP A 166 9.40 11.35 10.55
N PHE A 167 9.05 10.47 11.49
CA PHE A 167 9.65 9.14 11.57
C PHE A 167 9.20 8.27 10.38
N ALA A 168 7.91 8.21 10.11
CA ALA A 168 7.38 7.44 9.00
C ALA A 168 7.84 8.00 7.64
N PHE A 169 7.90 9.31 7.51
CA PHE A 169 8.43 9.99 6.32
C PHE A 169 9.90 9.63 6.10
N GLY A 170 10.76 9.77 7.12
CA GLY A 170 12.17 9.43 7.04
C GLY A 170 12.39 7.94 6.72
N LEU A 171 11.59 7.05 7.31
CA LEU A 171 11.68 5.61 7.07
C LEU A 171 11.49 5.25 5.58
N VAL A 172 10.62 5.98 4.89
CA VAL A 172 10.38 5.81 3.45
C VAL A 172 11.42 6.52 2.60
N GLN A 173 11.72 7.80 2.90
CA GLN A 173 12.46 8.67 1.98
C GLN A 173 13.99 8.50 2.03
N ASP A 174 14.57 8.16 3.19
CA ASP A 174 16.02 8.16 3.39
C ASP A 174 16.78 7.14 2.52
N GLY A 175 16.13 6.03 2.15
CA GLY A 175 16.74 4.96 1.35
C GLY A 175 16.39 4.98 -0.14
N LEU A 176 15.43 5.83 -0.58
CA LEU A 176 14.88 5.76 -1.94
C LEU A 176 15.92 5.95 -3.03
N LYS A 177 16.80 6.93 -2.88
CA LYS A 177 17.83 7.22 -3.89
C LYS A 177 18.75 6.03 -4.15
N GLU A 178 19.13 5.30 -3.11
CA GLU A 178 19.97 4.12 -3.23
C GLU A 178 19.20 2.94 -3.85
N ALA A 179 18.01 2.66 -3.34
CA ALA A 179 17.16 1.58 -3.83
C ALA A 179 16.73 1.74 -5.30
N LEU A 180 16.62 2.98 -5.78
CA LEU A 180 16.22 3.32 -7.15
C LEU A 180 17.41 3.61 -8.07
N SER A 181 18.67 3.43 -7.63
CA SER A 181 19.86 3.90 -8.35
C SER A 181 20.17 3.12 -9.63
N ASP A 182 19.74 1.85 -9.72
CA ASP A 182 20.07 0.98 -10.86
C ASP A 182 18.86 0.17 -11.36
N PRO A 183 17.95 0.81 -12.14
CA PRO A 183 16.80 0.12 -12.70
C PRO A 183 17.17 -1.00 -13.69
N ALA A 184 18.30 -0.87 -14.38
CA ALA A 184 18.78 -1.88 -15.31
C ALA A 184 19.25 -3.15 -14.58
N GLY A 185 19.96 -2.98 -13.45
CA GLY A 185 20.36 -4.07 -12.57
C GLY A 185 19.16 -4.80 -11.97
N VAL A 186 18.14 -4.04 -11.52
CA VAL A 186 16.88 -4.62 -11.03
C VAL A 186 16.20 -5.45 -12.13
N HIS A 187 16.10 -4.90 -13.33
CA HIS A 187 15.49 -5.60 -14.47
C HIS A 187 16.25 -6.87 -14.87
N ALA A 188 17.58 -6.82 -14.78
CA ALA A 188 18.45 -7.96 -15.08
C ALA A 188 18.46 -9.05 -13.98
N GLY A 189 17.77 -8.84 -12.86
CA GLY A 189 17.74 -9.77 -11.74
C GLY A 189 19.07 -9.80 -10.96
N ASN A 190 19.79 -8.67 -10.89
CA ASN A 190 20.95 -8.54 -10.03
C ASN A 190 20.51 -8.66 -8.57
N VAL A 191 21.03 -9.64 -7.84
CA VAL A 191 20.59 -9.99 -6.49
C VAL A 191 20.73 -8.80 -5.52
N GLU A 192 21.88 -8.09 -5.56
CA GLU A 192 22.13 -6.92 -4.71
C GLU A 192 21.15 -5.78 -5.00
N LYS A 193 20.83 -5.53 -6.28
CA LYS A 193 19.88 -4.45 -6.66
C LYS A 193 18.44 -4.82 -6.33
N VAL A 194 18.07 -6.08 -6.45
CA VAL A 194 16.76 -6.58 -6.03
C VAL A 194 16.65 -6.58 -4.50
N GLU A 195 17.73 -6.84 -3.76
CA GLU A 195 17.77 -6.70 -2.30
C GLU A 195 17.53 -5.25 -1.87
N GLN A 196 18.22 -4.29 -2.49
CA GLN A 196 18.02 -2.85 -2.21
C GLN A 196 16.57 -2.41 -2.51
N LEU A 197 16.00 -2.85 -3.62
CA LEU A 197 14.59 -2.62 -3.96
C LEU A 197 13.67 -3.21 -2.88
N ALA A 198 13.89 -4.46 -2.50
CA ALA A 198 13.07 -5.15 -1.51
C ALA A 198 13.15 -4.47 -0.13
N GLU A 199 14.34 -4.04 0.29
CA GLU A 199 14.51 -3.27 1.54
C GLU A 199 13.67 -1.99 1.52
N GLY A 200 13.72 -1.22 0.43
CA GLY A 200 12.91 -0.01 0.27
C GLY A 200 11.40 -0.28 0.35
N LEU A 201 10.93 -1.34 -0.31
CA LEU A 201 9.53 -1.75 -0.26
C LEU A 201 9.10 -2.19 1.15
N LEU A 202 9.94 -2.93 1.86
CA LEU A 202 9.65 -3.37 3.23
C LEU A 202 9.63 -2.18 4.21
N LEU A 203 10.54 -1.21 4.05
CA LEU A 203 10.56 0.00 4.88
C LEU A 203 9.30 0.86 4.65
N SER A 204 8.85 0.97 3.40
CA SER A 204 7.57 1.61 3.06
C SER A 204 6.39 0.94 3.78
N GLY A 205 6.33 -0.39 3.74
CA GLY A 205 5.32 -1.15 4.47
C GLY A 205 5.38 -0.95 5.98
N PHE A 206 6.57 -0.92 6.57
CA PHE A 206 6.72 -0.64 8.01
C PHE A 206 6.27 0.77 8.39
N ALA A 207 6.49 1.77 7.54
CA ALA A 207 5.98 3.11 7.77
C ALA A 207 4.44 3.12 7.81
N MET A 208 3.79 2.44 6.86
CA MET A 208 2.33 2.25 6.86
C MET A 208 1.83 1.50 8.10
N GLN A 209 2.55 0.47 8.54
CA GLN A 209 2.20 -0.26 9.76
C GLN A 209 2.34 0.62 11.02
N ALA A 210 3.37 1.46 11.09
CA ALA A 210 3.61 2.35 12.24
C ALA A 210 2.54 3.42 12.36
N THR A 211 2.10 4.00 11.25
CA THR A 211 1.06 5.04 11.22
C THR A 211 -0.37 4.48 11.14
N GLN A 212 -0.53 3.18 10.92
CA GLN A 212 -1.82 2.54 10.62
C GLN A 212 -2.58 3.26 9.47
N SER A 213 -1.82 3.72 8.50
CA SER A 213 -2.29 4.49 7.36
C SER A 213 -1.45 4.20 6.13
N SER A 214 -2.02 4.33 4.94
CA SER A 214 -1.27 4.24 3.68
C SER A 214 -0.52 5.54 3.35
N ARG A 215 -0.74 6.62 4.11
CA ARG A 215 -0.25 7.97 3.80
C ARG A 215 1.27 8.07 3.59
N PRO A 216 2.14 7.39 4.37
CA PRO A 216 3.59 7.45 4.14
C PRO A 216 4.04 6.94 2.77
N ALA A 217 3.21 6.12 2.12
CA ALA A 217 3.56 5.39 0.90
C ALA A 217 2.65 5.70 -0.31
N SER A 218 1.53 6.42 -0.09
CA SER A 218 0.44 6.52 -1.06
C SER A 218 -0.10 7.94 -1.10
N GLY A 219 0.07 8.61 -2.22
CA GLY A 219 -0.45 9.94 -2.52
C GLY A 219 -1.41 9.93 -3.70
N ALA A 220 -1.44 11.03 -4.46
CA ALA A 220 -2.32 11.20 -5.62
C ALA A 220 -2.08 10.14 -6.71
N GLU A 221 -0.85 9.66 -6.88
CA GLU A 221 -0.49 8.61 -7.85
C GLU A 221 -1.21 7.29 -7.59
N HIS A 222 -1.47 6.94 -6.35
CA HIS A 222 -2.22 5.75 -5.99
C HIS A 222 -3.72 5.89 -6.29
N GLN A 223 -4.28 7.10 -6.25
CA GLN A 223 -5.68 7.35 -6.61
C GLN A 223 -5.97 6.98 -8.07
N PHE A 224 -5.02 7.24 -8.98
CA PHE A 224 -5.12 6.75 -10.37
C PHE A 224 -5.19 5.22 -10.41
N SER A 225 -4.33 4.54 -9.65
CA SER A 225 -4.36 3.07 -9.59
C SER A 225 -5.68 2.54 -9.04
N HIS A 226 -6.23 3.16 -8.01
CA HIS A 226 -7.51 2.75 -7.43
C HIS A 226 -8.67 2.96 -8.40
N LEU A 227 -8.70 4.08 -9.14
CA LEU A 227 -9.69 4.31 -10.18
C LEU A 227 -9.65 3.21 -11.26
N TRP A 228 -8.45 2.90 -11.77
CA TRP A 228 -8.29 1.85 -12.78
C TRP A 228 -8.57 0.45 -12.26
N ASP A 229 -8.41 0.20 -10.96
CA ASP A 229 -8.85 -1.05 -10.34
C ASP A 229 -10.38 -1.18 -10.35
N MET A 230 -11.10 -0.09 -10.03
CA MET A 230 -12.56 -0.06 -10.08
C MET A 230 -13.10 -0.22 -11.52
N GLU A 231 -12.37 0.31 -12.51
CA GLU A 231 -12.68 0.15 -13.94
C GLU A 231 -12.26 -1.21 -14.51
N HIS A 232 -11.66 -2.09 -13.70
CA HIS A 232 -11.15 -3.41 -14.11
C HIS A 232 -10.19 -3.32 -15.31
N LEU A 233 -9.28 -2.33 -15.29
CA LEU A 233 -8.34 -2.06 -16.37
C LEU A 233 -7.57 -3.32 -16.79
N LYS A 234 -7.65 -3.63 -18.08
CA LYS A 234 -6.89 -4.72 -18.70
C LYS A 234 -6.01 -4.18 -19.82
N TYR A 235 -4.82 -4.74 -19.93
CA TYR A 235 -3.91 -4.51 -21.05
C TYR A 235 -3.64 -5.84 -21.77
N ASN A 236 -3.91 -5.91 -23.06
CA ASN A 236 -3.83 -7.13 -23.86
C ASN A 236 -4.60 -8.33 -23.24
N GLY A 237 -5.76 -8.06 -22.64
CA GLY A 237 -6.62 -9.07 -22.02
C GLY A 237 -6.22 -9.51 -20.62
N ALA A 238 -5.07 -9.07 -20.09
CA ALA A 238 -4.59 -9.39 -18.76
C ALA A 238 -4.78 -8.20 -17.78
N SER A 239 -5.01 -8.51 -16.51
CA SER A 239 -5.03 -7.49 -15.46
C SER A 239 -3.66 -6.85 -15.29
N VAL A 240 -3.65 -5.52 -15.15
CA VAL A 240 -2.41 -4.74 -14.95
C VAL A 240 -2.00 -4.82 -13.48
N SER A 241 -0.70 -5.05 -13.19
CA SER A 241 -0.20 -5.09 -11.82
C SER A 241 -0.37 -3.75 -11.12
N HIS A 242 -0.43 -3.79 -9.78
CA HIS A 242 -0.54 -2.60 -8.94
C HIS A 242 0.57 -1.57 -9.27
N GLY A 243 1.83 -1.97 -9.19
CA GLY A 243 2.95 -1.06 -9.42
C GLY A 243 2.97 -0.45 -10.82
N PHE A 244 2.55 -1.15 -11.88
CA PHE A 244 2.48 -0.54 -13.21
C PHE A 244 1.40 0.55 -13.30
N LYS A 245 0.25 0.37 -12.65
CA LYS A 245 -0.78 1.42 -12.55
C LYS A 245 -0.27 2.60 -11.75
N VAL A 246 0.30 2.34 -10.59
CA VAL A 246 0.92 3.37 -9.74
C VAL A 246 2.03 4.11 -10.48
N GLY A 247 2.88 3.41 -11.25
CA GLY A 247 3.94 4.02 -12.06
C GLY A 247 3.43 5.01 -13.10
N ILE A 248 2.31 4.72 -13.77
CA ILE A 248 1.67 5.69 -14.67
C ILE A 248 1.08 6.87 -13.88
N GLY A 249 0.44 6.60 -12.74
CA GLY A 249 -0.03 7.65 -11.82
C GLY A 249 1.11 8.54 -11.33
N THR A 250 2.28 7.98 -11.08
CA THR A 250 3.51 8.70 -10.71
C THR A 250 3.90 9.73 -11.76
N LEU A 251 3.87 9.38 -13.05
CA LEU A 251 4.16 10.34 -14.13
C LEU A 251 3.19 11.53 -14.11
N ALA A 252 1.89 11.26 -13.93
CA ALA A 252 0.87 12.30 -13.87
C ALA A 252 1.06 13.18 -12.61
N SER A 253 1.25 12.58 -11.44
CA SER A 253 1.44 13.31 -10.19
C SER A 253 2.72 14.16 -10.19
N THR A 254 3.81 13.63 -10.76
CA THR A 254 5.05 14.40 -10.93
C THR A 254 4.84 15.61 -11.82
N ALA A 255 4.13 15.44 -12.95
CA ALA A 255 3.83 16.58 -13.83
C ALA A 255 2.97 17.65 -13.12
N PHE A 256 2.00 17.25 -12.29
CA PHE A 256 1.24 18.21 -11.48
C PHE A 256 2.10 18.94 -10.45
N LEU A 257 3.02 18.22 -9.77
CA LEU A 257 3.94 18.83 -8.81
C LEU A 257 4.90 19.81 -9.51
N GLU A 258 5.44 19.48 -10.69
CA GLU A 258 6.26 20.40 -11.48
C GLU A 258 5.47 21.66 -11.86
N MET A 259 4.23 21.49 -12.33
CA MET A 259 3.36 22.65 -12.62
C MET A 259 3.09 23.51 -11.39
N LEU A 260 2.93 22.90 -10.22
CA LEU A 260 2.71 23.63 -8.97
C LEU A 260 3.95 24.40 -8.53
N LEU A 261 5.14 23.79 -8.67
CA LEU A 261 6.42 24.43 -8.32
C LEU A 261 6.74 25.62 -9.24
N ASP A 262 6.35 25.54 -10.51
CA ASP A 262 6.52 26.62 -11.50
C ASP A 262 5.41 27.67 -11.42
N ALA A 263 4.31 27.40 -10.74
CA ALA A 263 3.20 28.34 -10.65
C ALA A 263 3.53 29.52 -9.74
N PRO A 264 3.19 30.76 -10.14
CA PRO A 264 3.40 31.95 -9.32
C PRO A 264 2.35 32.04 -8.20
N VAL A 265 2.38 31.06 -7.28
CA VAL A 265 1.38 30.91 -6.19
C VAL A 265 1.25 32.14 -5.31
N GLU A 266 2.33 32.91 -5.16
CA GLU A 266 2.35 34.18 -4.43
C GLU A 266 1.54 35.32 -5.11
N GLN A 267 1.25 35.15 -6.40
CA GLN A 267 0.48 36.11 -7.22
C GLN A 267 -0.97 35.66 -7.45
N LEU A 268 -1.40 34.58 -6.81
CA LEU A 268 -2.77 34.08 -6.94
C LEU A 268 -3.78 35.12 -6.39
N ASP A 269 -4.76 35.44 -7.21
CA ASP A 269 -5.96 36.17 -6.79
C ASP A 269 -6.87 35.24 -6.01
N ILE A 270 -6.69 35.20 -4.70
CA ILE A 270 -7.41 34.30 -3.80
C ILE A 270 -8.92 34.55 -3.89
N GLU A 271 -9.37 35.81 -3.99
CA GLU A 271 -10.81 36.13 -4.07
C GLU A 271 -11.42 35.55 -5.36
N ARG A 272 -10.71 35.66 -6.46
CA ARG A 272 -11.11 35.06 -7.75
C ARG A 272 -11.12 33.54 -7.67
N CYS A 273 -10.13 32.93 -7.05
CA CYS A 273 -10.08 31.47 -6.86
C CYS A 273 -11.25 30.96 -6.04
N VAL A 274 -11.55 31.64 -4.91
CA VAL A 274 -12.70 31.31 -4.05
C VAL A 274 -14.01 31.51 -4.79
N ALA A 275 -14.17 32.59 -5.55
CA ALA A 275 -15.37 32.85 -6.35
C ALA A 275 -15.60 31.82 -7.46
N ALA A 276 -14.52 31.24 -7.99
CA ALA A 276 -14.56 30.18 -9.00
C ALA A 276 -14.77 28.76 -8.43
N TRP A 277 -14.76 28.61 -7.09
CA TRP A 277 -14.97 27.32 -6.43
C TRP A 277 -16.39 26.82 -6.64
N LYS A 278 -16.54 25.55 -6.97
CA LYS A 278 -17.87 24.95 -7.13
C LYS A 278 -18.68 25.08 -5.83
N SER A 279 -19.96 25.36 -5.95
CA SER A 279 -20.87 25.29 -4.81
C SER A 279 -20.98 23.85 -4.28
N TRP A 280 -21.43 23.73 -3.02
CA TRP A 280 -21.67 22.39 -2.45
C TRP A 280 -22.67 21.57 -3.28
N ASP A 281 -23.75 22.21 -3.73
CA ASP A 281 -24.77 21.56 -4.54
C ASP A 281 -24.24 21.06 -5.90
N GLU A 282 -23.29 21.78 -6.49
CA GLU A 282 -22.60 21.33 -7.72
C GLU A 282 -21.67 20.16 -7.43
N THR A 283 -20.92 20.23 -6.34
CA THR A 283 -20.00 19.17 -5.92
C THR A 283 -20.77 17.89 -5.57
N GLU A 284 -21.89 17.99 -4.83
CA GLU A 284 -22.74 16.85 -4.53
C GLU A 284 -23.34 16.21 -5.80
N ARG A 285 -23.80 17.02 -6.75
CA ARG A 285 -24.30 16.51 -8.04
C ARG A 285 -23.23 15.76 -8.81
N ASP A 286 -22.01 16.30 -8.87
CA ASP A 286 -20.89 15.65 -9.55
C ASP A 286 -20.55 14.29 -8.90
N ILE A 287 -20.51 14.24 -7.57
CA ILE A 287 -20.27 13.00 -6.82
C ILE A 287 -21.36 11.98 -7.12
N ARG A 288 -22.62 12.38 -7.07
CA ARG A 288 -23.74 11.48 -7.39
C ARG A 288 -23.67 10.95 -8.82
N ALA A 289 -23.32 11.82 -9.77
CA ALA A 289 -23.17 11.42 -11.17
C ALA A 289 -22.00 10.43 -11.37
N ILE A 290 -20.85 10.67 -10.72
CA ILE A 290 -19.67 9.79 -10.79
C ILE A 290 -19.98 8.40 -10.24
N PHE A 291 -20.72 8.32 -9.14
CA PHE A 291 -21.05 7.05 -8.48
C PHE A 291 -22.42 6.49 -8.83
N ASN A 292 -23.05 6.98 -9.90
CA ASN A 292 -24.38 6.52 -10.36
C ASN A 292 -25.44 6.47 -9.25
N ASP A 293 -25.41 7.46 -8.35
CA ASP A 293 -26.28 7.54 -7.17
C ASP A 293 -26.22 6.35 -6.20
N ASP A 294 -25.15 5.53 -6.24
CA ASP A 294 -24.95 4.50 -5.24
C ASP A 294 -24.83 5.11 -3.84
N PRO A 295 -25.72 4.76 -2.88
CA PRO A 295 -25.80 5.47 -1.59
C PRO A 295 -24.54 5.36 -0.76
N GLU A 296 -23.85 4.22 -0.80
CA GLU A 296 -22.63 3.98 -0.02
C GLU A 296 -21.47 4.79 -0.58
N PHE A 297 -21.24 4.72 -1.89
CA PHE A 297 -20.15 5.46 -2.55
C PHE A 297 -20.38 6.97 -2.52
N VAL A 298 -21.62 7.42 -2.71
CA VAL A 298 -21.98 8.84 -2.58
C VAL A 298 -21.68 9.34 -1.15
N ALA A 299 -22.09 8.59 -0.12
CA ALA A 299 -21.82 8.99 1.28
C ALA A 299 -20.32 9.08 1.57
N ARG A 300 -19.52 8.13 1.05
CA ARG A 300 -18.05 8.14 1.17
C ARG A 300 -17.43 9.32 0.42
N GLY A 301 -17.86 9.57 -0.81
CA GLY A 301 -17.40 10.69 -1.63
C GLY A 301 -17.72 12.05 -0.98
N LEU A 302 -18.94 12.23 -0.50
CA LEU A 302 -19.36 13.45 0.21
C LEU A 302 -18.55 13.66 1.49
N LYS A 303 -18.27 12.60 2.25
CA LYS A 303 -17.42 12.67 3.45
C LYS A 303 -16.00 13.09 3.09
N ALA A 304 -15.42 12.53 2.04
CA ALA A 304 -14.05 12.83 1.61
C ALA A 304 -13.86 14.31 1.22
N VAL A 305 -14.83 14.89 0.50
CA VAL A 305 -14.74 16.29 0.04
C VAL A 305 -15.29 17.30 1.03
N SER A 306 -16.09 16.89 2.03
CA SER A 306 -16.72 17.80 2.98
C SER A 306 -15.71 18.64 3.75
N TYR A 307 -14.61 18.06 4.16
CA TYR A 307 -13.56 18.77 4.88
C TYR A 307 -12.95 19.87 4.02
N THR A 308 -12.47 19.55 2.81
CA THR A 308 -11.88 20.54 1.91
C THR A 308 -12.88 21.60 1.48
N HIS A 309 -14.12 21.23 1.20
CA HIS A 309 -15.15 22.17 0.79
C HIS A 309 -15.59 23.15 1.89
N LEU A 310 -15.65 22.68 3.14
CA LEU A 310 -16.11 23.50 4.27
C LEU A 310 -14.98 24.33 4.92
N THR A 311 -13.73 23.90 4.78
CA THR A 311 -12.60 24.55 5.48
C THR A 311 -11.80 25.50 4.59
N LEU A 312 -11.59 25.21 3.30
CA LEU A 312 -10.82 26.08 2.40
C LEU A 312 -11.35 27.51 2.29
N PRO A 313 -12.68 27.77 2.20
CA PRO A 313 -13.21 29.14 2.17
C PRO A 313 -13.11 29.87 3.51
N THR A 314 -12.85 29.18 4.63
CA THR A 314 -12.81 29.75 5.98
C THR A 314 -11.41 29.99 6.52
N ILE A 315 -10.38 29.48 5.86
CA ILE A 315 -8.98 29.78 6.16
C ILE A 315 -8.66 31.14 5.50
N ARG A 316 -8.95 32.21 6.22
CA ARG A 316 -8.53 33.57 5.87
C ARG A 316 -7.35 33.99 6.71
#